data_5fc5c7bd745be10650d16c82e60427a1
#
_entry.id   5fc5c7bd745be10650d16c82e60427a1
#
_cell.length_a   1.000
_cell.length_b   1.000
_cell.length_c   1.000
_cell.angle_alpha   90.00
_cell.angle_beta   90.00
_cell.angle_gamma   90.00
#
_symmetry.space_group_name_H-M   'P 1'
#
loop_
_entity.id
_entity.type
_entity.pdbx_description
1 polymer ?
#
loop_
_entity_poly.entity_id
_entity_poly.type
_entity_poly.pdbx_seq_one_letter_code
_entity_poly.pdbx_strand_id
1 'polypeptide(L)'
;NPAATPVNILGATLPPGTTLDPMTGDFTAGLTPIMRITLQSTATTVRFSVKNQAPTGGMFLTPVWLGVHDGSFDLFNAGDAASMGIERMAEDGDFAALAADFEAADVGIGQVVLNPEGFAGAPLFDPGFSTVGLLQLDASQHRYLSYASMLVPSNDAFIANDNPMAYPLFDDSGNFTG
;
A
#
# COMPACT_ATOMS: atom_id res chain seq x y z
N ASN A 1 -11.73 -21.99 -4.96
CA ASN A 1 -10.39 -21.60 -4.54
C ASN A 1 -10.00 -22.49 -3.36
N PRO A 2 -8.90 -23.27 -3.40
CA PRO A 2 -8.46 -23.96 -2.20
C PRO A 2 -8.19 -22.91 -1.13
N ALA A 3 -8.63 -23.19 0.10
CA ALA A 3 -8.42 -22.34 1.25
C ALA A 3 -6.96 -21.85 1.27
N ALA A 4 -6.77 -20.54 1.42
CA ALA A 4 -5.45 -19.92 1.46
C ALA A 4 -4.59 -20.70 2.47
N THR A 5 -3.49 -21.25 1.99
CA THR A 5 -2.53 -21.95 2.84
C THR A 5 -1.90 -20.88 3.74
N PRO A 6 -1.81 -21.08 5.06
CA PRO A 6 -1.17 -20.11 5.94
C PRO A 6 0.22 -19.76 5.40
N VAL A 7 0.50 -18.47 5.26
CA VAL A 7 1.79 -17.96 4.79
C VAL A 7 2.86 -18.42 5.78
N ASN A 8 3.73 -19.32 5.37
CA ASN A 8 4.91 -19.69 6.14
C ASN A 8 6.00 -18.65 5.89
N ILE A 9 6.06 -17.64 6.74
CA ILE A 9 7.07 -16.57 6.69
C ILE A 9 8.40 -17.15 7.19
N LEU A 10 9.10 -17.87 6.33
CA LEU A 10 10.38 -18.49 6.65
C LEU A 10 11.45 -17.41 6.89
N GLY A 11 11.84 -17.27 8.16
CA GLY A 11 12.99 -16.46 8.57
C GLY A 11 12.70 -14.98 8.82
N ALA A 12 11.48 -14.50 8.63
CA ALA A 12 11.11 -13.14 9.01
C ALA A 12 10.85 -13.04 10.52
N THR A 13 11.45 -12.05 11.16
CA THR A 13 11.09 -11.69 12.53
C THR A 13 9.87 -10.80 12.48
N LEU A 14 8.74 -11.33 12.92
CA LEU A 14 7.52 -10.53 13.05
C LEU A 14 7.74 -9.40 14.07
N PRO A 15 7.14 -8.21 13.86
CA PRO A 15 7.17 -7.14 14.85
C PRO A 15 6.71 -7.63 16.23
N PRO A 16 7.27 -7.12 17.33
CA PRO A 16 6.83 -7.49 18.66
C PRO A 16 5.33 -7.30 18.84
N GLY A 17 4.65 -8.34 19.32
CA GLY A 17 3.19 -8.33 19.52
C GLY A 17 2.36 -8.73 18.29
N THR A 18 3.00 -9.09 17.16
CA THR A 18 2.29 -9.69 16.02
C THR A 18 2.09 -11.17 16.27
N THR A 19 0.85 -11.63 16.20
CA THR A 19 0.51 -13.06 16.23
C THR A 19 -0.23 -13.42 14.96
N LEU A 20 0.19 -14.52 14.32
CA LEU A 20 -0.55 -15.09 13.21
C LEU A 20 -1.71 -15.91 13.80
N ASP A 21 -2.94 -15.63 13.37
CA ASP A 21 -4.06 -16.53 13.65
C ASP A 21 -3.92 -17.79 12.75
N PRO A 22 -3.67 -18.96 13.35
CA PRO A 22 -3.46 -20.17 12.55
C PRO A 22 -4.72 -20.71 11.86
N MET A 23 -5.90 -20.17 12.21
CA MET A 23 -7.17 -20.61 11.63
C MET A 23 -7.61 -19.74 10.46
N THR A 24 -7.30 -18.45 10.48
CA THR A 24 -7.70 -17.51 9.41
C THR A 24 -6.54 -17.09 8.53
N GLY A 25 -5.30 -17.27 9.00
CA GLY A 25 -4.12 -16.74 8.34
C GLY A 25 -3.92 -15.24 8.56
N ASP A 26 -4.81 -14.60 9.34
CA ASP A 26 -4.73 -13.18 9.61
C ASP A 26 -3.67 -12.85 10.66
N PHE A 27 -3.04 -11.71 10.50
CA PHE A 27 -2.17 -11.16 11.52
C PHE A 27 -3.00 -10.35 12.50
N THR A 28 -3.11 -10.83 13.74
CA THR A 28 -3.60 -9.98 14.84
C THR A 28 -2.43 -9.13 15.33
N ALA A 29 -2.45 -7.88 14.97
CA ALA A 29 -1.40 -6.93 15.26
C ALA A 29 -1.40 -6.52 16.73
N GLY A 30 -0.28 -6.74 17.40
CA GLY A 30 0.22 -5.70 18.27
C GLY A 30 0.69 -4.58 17.34
N LEU A 31 -0.04 -3.47 17.31
CA LEU A 31 0.00 -2.43 16.27
C LEU A 31 1.35 -1.69 16.18
N THR A 32 2.39 -2.36 15.72
CA THR A 32 3.57 -1.65 15.22
C THR A 32 3.33 -1.43 13.73
N PRO A 33 3.11 -0.20 13.26
CA PRO A 33 2.86 0.06 11.86
C PRO A 33 4.07 -0.40 11.02
N ILE A 34 3.81 -1.25 10.03
CA ILE A 34 4.86 -1.74 9.11
C ILE A 34 5.27 -0.62 8.13
N MET A 35 4.34 0.25 7.77
CA MET A 35 4.57 1.36 6.85
C MET A 35 4.05 2.66 7.45
N ARG A 36 4.76 3.75 7.16
CA ARG A 36 4.28 5.12 7.41
C ARG A 36 4.25 5.88 6.11
N ILE A 37 3.11 6.48 5.81
CA ILE A 37 2.96 7.49 4.76
C ILE A 37 2.76 8.82 5.45
N THR A 38 3.59 9.81 5.11
CA THR A 38 3.47 11.18 5.58
C THR A 38 3.19 12.08 4.40
N LEU A 39 2.23 12.98 4.56
CA LEU A 39 1.74 13.85 3.51
C LEU A 39 2.08 15.32 3.81
N GLN A 40 2.46 16.04 2.76
CA GLN A 40 2.63 17.49 2.79
C GLN A 40 2.02 18.06 1.53
N SER A 41 1.04 18.95 1.66
CA SER A 41 0.33 19.53 0.53
C SER A 41 0.72 20.97 0.26
N THR A 42 0.73 21.31 -1.03
CA THR A 42 0.50 22.67 -1.53
C THR A 42 -0.92 22.76 -2.09
N ALA A 43 -1.30 23.84 -2.76
CA ALA A 43 -2.65 23.98 -3.32
C ALA A 43 -2.99 22.93 -4.39
N THR A 44 -2.01 22.39 -5.11
CA THR A 44 -2.21 21.53 -6.28
C THR A 44 -1.35 20.27 -6.30
N THR A 45 -0.50 20.06 -5.29
CA THR A 45 0.44 18.95 -5.26
C THR A 45 0.57 18.41 -3.85
N VAL A 46 0.57 17.09 -3.71
CA VAL A 46 0.95 16.41 -2.47
C VAL A 46 2.31 15.75 -2.61
N ARG A 47 3.15 15.95 -1.60
CA ARG A 47 4.39 15.23 -1.41
C ARG A 47 4.14 14.07 -0.45
N PHE A 48 4.36 12.85 -0.93
CA PHE A 48 4.32 11.64 -0.11
C PHE A 48 5.73 11.31 0.36
N SER A 49 5.87 10.99 1.64
CA SER A 49 7.06 10.34 2.19
C SER A 49 6.64 8.97 2.72
N VAL A 50 7.15 7.92 2.12
CA VAL A 50 6.87 6.53 2.51
C VAL A 50 8.09 5.97 3.22
N LYS A 51 7.88 5.30 4.36
CA LYS A 51 8.93 4.66 5.14
C LYS A 51 8.50 3.27 5.60
N ASN A 52 9.38 2.28 5.42
CA ASN A 52 9.23 0.98 6.07
C ASN A 52 9.56 1.14 7.57
N GLN A 53 8.58 0.86 8.43
CA GLN A 53 8.67 0.98 9.88
C GLN A 53 9.00 -0.35 10.57
N ALA A 54 9.18 -1.43 9.82
CA ALA A 54 9.56 -2.71 10.39
C ALA A 54 10.86 -2.57 11.20
N PRO A 55 11.04 -3.34 12.29
CA PRO A 55 12.30 -3.36 13.02
C PRO A 55 13.42 -3.96 12.17
N THR A 56 14.66 -3.69 12.54
CA THR A 56 15.84 -4.29 11.89
C THR A 56 15.69 -5.81 11.82
N GLY A 57 15.87 -6.38 10.63
CA GLY A 57 15.64 -7.81 10.37
C GLY A 57 14.17 -8.20 10.20
N GLY A 58 13.26 -7.23 10.17
CA GLY A 58 11.85 -7.43 9.87
C GLY A 58 11.56 -7.53 8.38
N MET A 59 10.28 -7.37 8.02
CA MET A 59 9.82 -7.54 6.64
C MET A 59 10.23 -6.36 5.76
N PHE A 60 10.51 -6.69 4.49
CA PHE A 60 10.70 -5.70 3.44
C PHE A 60 9.33 -5.35 2.82
N LEU A 61 9.27 -4.19 2.17
CA LEU A 61 8.17 -3.85 1.27
C LEU A 61 8.69 -3.83 -0.17
N THR A 62 7.89 -4.28 -1.11
CA THR A 62 8.13 -3.97 -2.53
C THR A 62 7.96 -2.47 -2.76
N PRO A 63 8.19 -1.94 -3.97
CA PRO A 63 7.75 -0.59 -4.29
C PRO A 63 6.31 -0.35 -3.83
N VAL A 64 5.98 0.88 -3.46
CA VAL A 64 4.64 1.22 -2.96
C VAL A 64 3.88 1.95 -4.06
N TRP A 65 2.76 1.38 -4.48
CA TRP A 65 1.81 2.06 -5.35
C TRP A 65 0.93 3.01 -4.53
N LEU A 66 0.74 4.21 -5.05
CA LEU A 66 -0.16 5.23 -4.50
C LEU A 66 -1.07 5.74 -5.61
N GLY A 67 -2.37 5.85 -5.36
CA GLY A 67 -3.34 6.44 -6.27
C GLY A 67 -4.22 7.46 -5.56
N VAL A 68 -4.50 8.60 -6.23
CA VAL A 68 -5.42 9.64 -5.75
C VAL A 68 -6.66 9.63 -6.62
N HIS A 69 -7.84 9.47 -6.01
CA HIS A 69 -9.10 9.23 -6.72
C HIS A 69 -10.32 9.87 -6.02
N ASP A 70 -11.47 9.73 -6.62
CA ASP A 70 -12.76 10.29 -6.16
C ASP A 70 -13.44 9.50 -5.01
N GLY A 71 -12.86 8.36 -4.61
CA GLY A 71 -13.39 7.47 -3.57
C GLY A 71 -14.11 6.23 -4.13
N SER A 72 -14.18 6.06 -5.44
CA SER A 72 -14.84 4.91 -6.07
C SER A 72 -13.88 3.79 -6.51
N PHE A 73 -12.54 4.03 -6.47
CA PHE A 73 -11.57 3.01 -6.81
C PHE A 73 -11.33 2.06 -5.64
N ASP A 74 -11.98 0.92 -5.69
CA ASP A 74 -11.87 -0.13 -4.68
C ASP A 74 -10.79 -1.15 -5.10
N LEU A 75 -9.76 -1.32 -4.27
CA LEU A 75 -8.65 -2.24 -4.53
C LEU A 75 -9.06 -3.69 -4.36
N PHE A 76 -9.74 -3.99 -3.27
CA PHE A 76 -10.21 -5.34 -2.92
C PHE A 76 -11.22 -5.27 -1.77
N ASN A 77 -11.99 -6.34 -1.61
CA ASN A 77 -12.82 -6.55 -0.44
C ASN A 77 -12.38 -7.84 0.27
N ALA A 78 -12.23 -7.76 1.58
CA ALA A 78 -11.84 -8.92 2.38
C ALA A 78 -12.87 -10.06 2.22
N GLY A 79 -12.39 -11.22 1.78
CA GLY A 79 -13.23 -12.41 1.51
C GLY A 79 -13.65 -12.57 0.06
N ASP A 80 -13.46 -11.60 -0.80
CA ASP A 80 -13.70 -11.70 -2.24
C ASP A 80 -12.47 -12.22 -2.99
N ALA A 81 -12.65 -12.61 -4.25
CA ALA A 81 -11.54 -12.98 -5.12
C ALA A 81 -10.72 -11.73 -5.48
N ALA A 82 -9.40 -11.83 -5.39
CA ALA A 82 -8.50 -10.77 -5.82
C ALA A 82 -8.65 -10.46 -7.33
N SER A 83 -8.55 -9.19 -7.69
CA SER A 83 -8.37 -8.81 -9.10
C SER A 83 -6.99 -9.25 -9.59
N MET A 84 -6.79 -9.31 -10.91
CA MET A 84 -5.48 -9.59 -11.49
C MET A 84 -4.42 -8.57 -11.03
N GLY A 85 -4.82 -7.30 -10.85
CA GLY A 85 -3.95 -6.24 -10.35
C GLY A 85 -3.43 -6.52 -8.94
N ILE A 86 -4.32 -6.94 -8.05
CA ILE A 86 -3.95 -7.31 -6.67
C ILE A 86 -3.18 -8.62 -6.63
N GLU A 87 -3.57 -9.66 -7.41
CA GLU A 87 -2.87 -10.93 -7.50
C GLU A 87 -1.40 -10.72 -7.90
N ARG A 88 -1.13 -10.02 -9.02
CA ARG A 88 0.22 -9.76 -9.50
C ARG A 88 1.06 -8.92 -8.55
N MET A 89 0.43 -7.93 -7.93
CA MET A 89 1.11 -7.10 -6.92
C MET A 89 1.48 -7.92 -5.69
N ALA A 90 0.58 -8.80 -5.23
CA ALA A 90 0.78 -9.59 -4.01
C ALA A 90 1.77 -10.76 -4.20
N GLU A 91 1.84 -11.36 -5.39
CA GLU A 91 2.70 -12.51 -5.67
C GLU A 91 4.08 -12.10 -6.20
N ASP A 92 4.12 -11.14 -7.12
CA ASP A 92 5.31 -10.80 -7.89
C ASP A 92 5.86 -9.38 -7.55
N GLY A 93 5.10 -8.56 -6.81
CA GLY A 93 5.41 -7.15 -6.63
C GLY A 93 5.25 -6.34 -7.93
N ASP A 94 4.47 -6.85 -8.89
CA ASP A 94 4.23 -6.22 -10.19
C ASP A 94 2.95 -5.38 -10.16
N PHE A 95 3.10 -4.09 -10.38
CA PHE A 95 2.01 -3.10 -10.33
C PHE A 95 1.42 -2.78 -11.71
N ALA A 96 1.90 -3.39 -12.80
CA ALA A 96 1.48 -3.00 -14.15
C ALA A 96 -0.02 -3.20 -14.38
N ALA A 97 -0.58 -4.34 -13.91
CA ALA A 97 -2.01 -4.61 -14.03
C ALA A 97 -2.84 -3.68 -13.12
N LEU A 98 -2.43 -3.47 -11.88
CA LEU A 98 -3.10 -2.54 -10.95
C LEU A 98 -3.11 -1.10 -11.50
N ALA A 99 -1.98 -0.66 -12.05
CA ALA A 99 -1.89 0.67 -12.67
C ALA A 99 -2.82 0.81 -13.89
N ALA A 100 -2.90 -0.23 -14.72
CA ALA A 100 -3.81 -0.25 -15.86
C ALA A 100 -5.29 -0.25 -15.43
N ASP A 101 -5.65 -1.00 -14.38
CA ASP A 101 -7.00 -1.01 -13.81
C ASP A 101 -7.38 0.39 -13.29
N PHE A 102 -6.45 1.07 -12.61
CA PHE A 102 -6.67 2.42 -12.11
C PHE A 102 -6.88 3.43 -13.24
N GLU A 103 -6.08 3.37 -14.30
CA GLU A 103 -6.25 4.21 -15.48
C GLU A 103 -7.56 3.93 -16.22
N ALA A 104 -7.92 2.66 -16.36
CA ALA A 104 -9.15 2.25 -17.04
C ALA A 104 -10.43 2.65 -16.28
N ALA A 105 -10.37 2.76 -14.97
CA ALA A 105 -11.48 3.20 -14.14
C ALA A 105 -11.83 4.67 -14.35
N ASP A 106 -10.88 5.49 -14.79
CA ASP A 106 -11.05 6.94 -15.07
C ASP A 106 -11.62 7.75 -13.89
N VAL A 107 -11.27 7.34 -12.67
CA VAL A 107 -11.74 7.94 -11.42
C VAL A 107 -10.61 8.59 -10.61
N GLY A 108 -9.39 8.52 -11.14
CA GLY A 108 -8.18 9.01 -10.49
C GLY A 108 -7.59 10.22 -11.20
N ILE A 109 -6.91 11.08 -10.43
CA ILE A 109 -6.15 12.21 -10.99
C ILE A 109 -4.71 11.83 -11.28
N GLY A 110 -4.17 10.81 -10.58
CA GLY A 110 -2.82 10.36 -10.78
C GLY A 110 -2.43 9.22 -9.86
N GLN A 111 -1.40 8.52 -10.29
CA GLN A 111 -0.80 7.43 -9.55
C GLN A 111 0.71 7.45 -9.66
N VAL A 112 1.39 6.81 -8.73
CA VAL A 112 2.84 6.64 -8.72
C VAL A 112 3.23 5.33 -8.04
N VAL A 113 4.26 4.67 -8.57
CA VAL A 113 4.95 3.57 -7.89
C VAL A 113 6.26 4.12 -7.33
N LEU A 114 6.38 4.13 -6.00
CA LEU A 114 7.54 4.65 -5.30
C LEU A 114 8.55 3.55 -5.03
N ASN A 115 9.77 3.73 -5.52
CA ASN A 115 10.92 2.88 -5.22
C ASN A 115 11.73 3.48 -4.05
N PRO A 116 12.45 2.65 -3.25
CA PRO A 116 13.32 3.16 -2.21
C PRO A 116 14.47 3.98 -2.79
N GLU A 117 14.89 5.03 -2.07
CA GLU A 117 16.03 5.85 -2.47
C GLU A 117 17.35 5.07 -2.31
N GLY A 118 18.28 5.29 -3.25
CA GLY A 118 19.65 4.76 -3.18
C GLY A 118 19.79 3.27 -3.42
N PHE A 119 18.77 2.67 -3.98
CA PHE A 119 18.69 1.23 -4.16
C PHE A 119 19.52 0.75 -5.38
N ALA A 120 20.33 -0.30 -5.18
CA ALA A 120 21.08 -1.00 -6.25
C ALA A 120 20.74 -2.51 -6.17
N GLY A 121 19.78 -2.98 -6.95
CA GLY A 121 19.34 -4.39 -6.96
C GLY A 121 17.81 -4.52 -7.11
N ALA A 122 17.15 -5.47 -6.43
CA ALA A 122 15.70 -5.56 -6.39
C ALA A 122 15.09 -4.41 -5.56
N PRO A 123 14.11 -3.65 -6.05
CA PRO A 123 13.67 -2.41 -5.41
C PRO A 123 12.83 -2.71 -4.15
N LEU A 124 13.49 -3.11 -3.07
CA LEU A 124 12.86 -3.41 -1.80
C LEU A 124 13.15 -2.30 -0.77
N PHE A 125 12.13 -1.91 -0.03
CA PHE A 125 12.30 -1.07 1.14
C PHE A 125 12.78 -1.94 2.31
N ASP A 126 14.06 -1.88 2.60
CA ASP A 126 14.60 -2.42 3.85
C ASP A 126 13.95 -1.73 5.06
N PRO A 127 13.90 -2.40 6.23
CA PRO A 127 13.49 -1.77 7.47
C PRO A 127 14.24 -0.47 7.72
N GLY A 128 13.48 0.62 7.89
CA GLY A 128 14.00 1.97 8.06
C GLY A 128 14.19 2.77 6.77
N PHE A 129 14.18 2.16 5.59
CA PHE A 129 14.32 2.86 4.32
C PHE A 129 13.07 3.68 4.01
N SER A 130 13.28 4.78 3.28
CA SER A 130 12.22 5.70 2.87
C SER A 130 12.44 6.21 1.46
N THR A 131 11.40 6.76 0.88
CA THR A 131 11.43 7.51 -0.37
C THR A 131 10.40 8.61 -0.34
N VAL A 132 10.42 9.47 -1.36
CA VAL A 132 9.45 10.53 -1.55
C VAL A 132 8.95 10.54 -2.99
N GLY A 133 7.71 10.99 -3.16
CA GLY A 133 7.10 11.21 -4.45
C GLY A 133 6.15 12.39 -4.43
N LEU A 134 5.71 12.80 -5.61
CA LEU A 134 4.78 13.91 -5.81
C LEU A 134 3.62 13.43 -6.68
N LEU A 135 2.40 13.79 -6.30
CA LEU A 135 1.21 13.65 -7.13
C LEU A 135 0.45 14.98 -7.23
N GLN A 136 -0.23 15.15 -8.35
CA GLN A 136 -1.19 16.23 -8.52
C GLN A 136 -2.40 16.02 -7.61
N LEU A 137 -3.00 17.09 -7.16
CA LEU A 137 -4.20 17.10 -6.35
C LEU A 137 -5.31 17.91 -7.02
N ASP A 138 -6.54 17.45 -6.82
CA ASP A 138 -7.76 18.21 -7.09
C ASP A 138 -8.76 17.98 -5.94
N ALA A 139 -8.81 18.92 -5.02
CA ALA A 139 -9.68 18.86 -3.85
C ALA A 139 -11.17 18.80 -4.18
N SER A 140 -11.57 19.16 -5.40
CA SER A 140 -12.97 19.19 -5.82
C SER A 140 -13.50 17.82 -6.23
N GLN A 141 -12.63 16.94 -6.74
CA GLN A 141 -13.03 15.65 -7.32
C GLN A 141 -12.22 14.46 -6.78
N HIS A 142 -10.92 14.63 -6.52
CA HIS A 142 -10.01 13.54 -6.18
C HIS A 142 -9.52 13.72 -4.73
N ARG A 143 -10.28 13.20 -3.81
CA ARG A 143 -10.15 13.49 -2.38
C ARG A 143 -9.59 12.35 -1.55
N TYR A 144 -9.35 11.16 -2.13
CA TYR A 144 -8.98 9.97 -1.39
C TYR A 144 -7.68 9.37 -1.89
N LEU A 145 -6.94 8.77 -0.96
CA LEU A 145 -5.71 8.04 -1.23
C LEU A 145 -5.92 6.55 -1.06
N SER A 146 -5.49 5.78 -2.05
CA SER A 146 -5.27 4.34 -1.91
C SER A 146 -3.79 3.99 -2.06
N TYR A 147 -3.39 2.91 -1.40
CA TYR A 147 -2.02 2.41 -1.46
C TYR A 147 -1.98 0.88 -1.49
N ALA A 148 -0.91 0.33 -2.07
CA ALA A 148 -0.65 -1.11 -2.06
C ALA A 148 0.85 -1.40 -2.11
N SER A 149 1.29 -2.47 -1.43
CA SER A 149 2.64 -3.01 -1.47
C SER A 149 2.65 -4.46 -1.01
N MET A 150 3.44 -5.31 -1.65
CA MET A 150 3.69 -6.67 -1.20
C MET A 150 4.64 -6.69 0.00
N LEU A 151 4.46 -7.66 0.89
CA LEU A 151 5.37 -7.96 2.00
C LEU A 151 6.36 -9.04 1.60
N VAL A 152 7.66 -8.82 1.85
CA VAL A 152 8.72 -9.76 1.53
C VAL A 152 9.51 -10.12 2.80
N PRO A 153 9.82 -11.40 3.05
CA PRO A 153 9.47 -12.58 2.26
C PRO A 153 8.07 -13.08 2.61
N SER A 154 7.23 -13.17 1.60
CA SER A 154 5.96 -13.88 1.69
C SER A 154 5.61 -14.42 0.31
N ASN A 155 4.57 -15.24 0.22
CA ASN A 155 4.12 -15.76 -1.06
C ASN A 155 3.12 -14.80 -1.72
N ASP A 156 2.23 -14.21 -0.92
CA ASP A 156 1.09 -13.41 -1.40
C ASP A 156 0.58 -12.39 -0.36
N ALA A 157 1.34 -12.16 0.72
CA ALA A 157 0.93 -11.17 1.71
C ALA A 157 1.20 -9.75 1.22
N PHE A 158 0.27 -8.86 1.45
CA PHE A 158 0.37 -7.45 1.06
C PHE A 158 -0.25 -6.52 2.10
N ILE A 159 0.02 -5.23 1.95
CA ILE A 159 -0.65 -4.14 2.66
C ILE A 159 -1.35 -3.25 1.65
N ALA A 160 -2.61 -2.95 1.91
CA ALA A 160 -3.43 -2.04 1.12
C ALA A 160 -4.62 -1.56 1.97
N ASN A 161 -5.37 -0.58 1.49
CA ASN A 161 -6.67 -0.23 2.08
C ASN A 161 -7.79 -0.97 1.35
N ASP A 162 -8.68 -1.61 2.11
CA ASP A 162 -9.89 -2.29 1.62
C ASP A 162 -11.08 -1.33 1.41
N ASN A 163 -11.06 -0.18 2.09
CA ASN A 163 -12.08 0.85 1.92
C ASN A 163 -11.49 2.02 1.10
N PRO A 164 -12.02 2.29 -0.10
CA PRO A 164 -11.50 3.36 -0.96
C PRO A 164 -11.62 4.76 -0.36
N MET A 165 -12.47 4.95 0.64
CA MET A 165 -12.65 6.23 1.34
C MET A 165 -11.95 6.28 2.71
N ALA A 166 -11.11 5.30 3.05
CA ALA A 166 -10.45 5.23 4.36
C ALA A 166 -9.50 6.42 4.64
N TYR A 167 -8.90 6.98 3.60
CA TYR A 167 -7.89 8.03 3.73
C TYR A 167 -8.28 9.29 2.94
N PRO A 168 -9.17 10.13 3.49
CA PRO A 168 -9.51 11.41 2.86
C PRO A 168 -8.33 12.37 2.95
N LEU A 169 -7.94 12.95 1.81
CA LEU A 169 -6.92 13.99 1.72
C LEU A 169 -7.48 15.39 2.00
N PHE A 170 -8.80 15.56 1.84
CA PHE A 170 -9.49 16.83 2.02
C PHE A 170 -10.80 16.63 2.79
N ASP A 171 -11.15 17.62 3.62
CA ASP A 171 -12.45 17.70 4.27
C ASP A 171 -13.53 18.18 3.27
N ASP A 172 -14.79 18.28 3.75
CA ASP A 172 -15.93 18.72 2.93
C ASP A 172 -15.84 20.19 2.52
N SER A 173 -14.96 20.96 3.17
CA SER A 173 -14.69 22.36 2.84
C SER A 173 -13.51 22.50 1.88
N GLY A 174 -12.88 21.40 1.47
CA GLY A 174 -11.73 21.39 0.57
C GLY A 174 -10.40 21.72 1.26
N ASN A 175 -10.34 21.68 2.59
CA ASN A 175 -9.08 21.86 3.31
C ASN A 175 -8.33 20.52 3.36
N PHE A 176 -7.01 20.57 3.16
CA PHE A 176 -6.16 19.39 3.29
C PHE A 176 -6.13 18.88 4.74
N THR A 177 -6.37 17.58 4.95
CA THR A 177 -6.52 16.94 6.26
C THR A 177 -5.41 15.98 6.63
N GLY A 178 -4.62 15.51 5.63
CA GLY A 178 -3.75 14.36 5.74
C GLY A 178 -2.29 14.60 5.95
#